data_441a578bad9770e4f1e2c380dd1df915
#
_entry.id   441a578bad9770e4f1e2c380dd1df915
#
_cell.length_a   1.000
_cell.length_b   1.000
_cell.length_c   1.000
_cell.angle_alpha   90.00
_cell.angle_beta   90.00
_cell.angle_gamma   90.00
#
_symmetry.space_group_name_H-M   'P 1'
#
loop_
_entity.id
_entity.type
_entity.pdbx_description
1 polymer ?
#
loop_
_entity_poly.entity_id
_entity_poly.type
_entity_poly.pdbx_seq_one_letter_code
_entity_poly.pdbx_strand_id
1 'polypeptide(L)'
;MGKAAVTVLMPVYNAEPFLNEAIDSILNQTFTDFEFIIINDGSSDRSEEIIKGYADSRIKYYKNEHNLKLIATLNKGFDLAGGKYIARMDADDISLPTRLEQQFELMEKNPEIGLCGTWYESFKDGEILGQVRYGPDHSTICFKHLFQIHLSHGTGMFRTSVLREHGLYFNPDFSHAEDYELWSRISAVTKLANIQQVLYRVRHHENEISKKYGDIQAANSYRVKEKLFNLIGIQVTREEMDLFQSIAYHKYEHSDKFLDGATVLLEKMLRAKGYEMFFSKSFYETMLAEYWFNLHYNTTPHSGLSAFNKFHASPLSSLKPVALSTNAKFILKGLLKR
;
A
#
# COMPACT_ATOMS: atom_id res chain seq x y z
N MET A 1 17.60 -11.35 -29.80
CA MET A 1 16.23 -11.19 -29.28
C MET A 1 16.16 -9.86 -28.55
N GLY A 2 15.15 -9.04 -28.80
CA GLY A 2 14.91 -7.81 -28.05
C GLY A 2 14.70 -8.11 -26.56
N LYS A 3 14.91 -7.09 -25.70
CA LYS A 3 14.55 -7.23 -24.28
C LYS A 3 13.02 -7.28 -24.18
N ALA A 4 12.49 -8.19 -23.34
CA ALA A 4 11.06 -8.24 -23.05
C ALA A 4 10.58 -6.89 -22.45
N ALA A 5 9.33 -6.52 -22.70
CA ALA A 5 8.77 -5.28 -22.17
C ALA A 5 8.58 -5.33 -20.65
N VAL A 6 8.19 -6.48 -20.11
CA VAL A 6 7.96 -6.70 -18.67
C VAL A 6 8.84 -7.85 -18.16
N THR A 7 9.47 -7.67 -17.01
CA THR A 7 10.00 -8.78 -16.19
C THR A 7 8.99 -9.10 -15.12
N VAL A 8 8.42 -10.29 -15.09
CA VAL A 8 7.70 -10.78 -13.89
C VAL A 8 8.73 -11.36 -12.95
N LEU A 9 8.72 -10.94 -11.68
CA LEU A 9 9.67 -11.38 -10.65
C LEU A 9 8.93 -12.12 -9.53
N MET A 10 9.24 -13.41 -9.37
CA MET A 10 8.67 -14.28 -8.35
C MET A 10 9.77 -14.91 -7.49
N PRO A 11 9.97 -14.45 -6.24
CA PRO A 11 10.76 -15.17 -5.27
C PRO A 11 9.99 -16.39 -4.75
N VAL A 12 10.65 -17.53 -4.59
CA VAL A 12 10.03 -18.79 -4.16
C VAL A 12 10.81 -19.36 -2.98
N TYR A 13 10.11 -19.65 -1.88
CA TYR A 13 10.65 -20.39 -0.75
C TYR A 13 9.58 -21.28 -0.13
N ASN A 14 9.73 -22.61 -0.29
CA ASN A 14 8.83 -23.62 0.23
C ASN A 14 7.35 -23.35 -0.14
N ALA A 15 7.08 -23.19 -1.45
CA ALA A 15 5.77 -22.85 -1.98
C ALA A 15 5.06 -24.03 -2.69
N GLU A 16 5.54 -25.26 -2.54
CA GLU A 16 5.05 -26.46 -3.22
C GLU A 16 3.52 -26.53 -3.37
N PRO A 17 2.69 -26.24 -2.33
CA PRO A 17 1.22 -26.41 -2.44
C PRO A 17 0.54 -25.44 -3.40
N PHE A 18 1.16 -24.29 -3.69
CA PHE A 18 0.52 -23.17 -4.39
C PHE A 18 1.21 -22.81 -5.70
N LEU A 19 2.45 -23.28 -5.87
CA LEU A 19 3.38 -22.78 -6.90
C LEU A 19 2.89 -23.05 -8.33
N ASN A 20 2.27 -24.18 -8.60
CA ASN A 20 1.70 -24.47 -9.94
C ASN A 20 0.67 -23.41 -10.32
N GLU A 21 -0.29 -23.13 -9.45
CA GLU A 21 -1.35 -22.17 -9.70
C GLU A 21 -0.79 -20.74 -9.90
N ALA A 22 0.22 -20.36 -9.10
CA ALA A 22 0.90 -19.09 -9.23
C ALA A 22 1.65 -18.97 -10.58
N ILE A 23 2.41 -19.97 -10.99
CA ILE A 23 3.13 -19.99 -12.28
C ILE A 23 2.14 -19.95 -13.44
N ASP A 24 1.12 -20.80 -13.41
CA ASP A 24 0.09 -20.85 -14.46
C ASP A 24 -0.63 -19.53 -14.62
N SER A 25 -0.91 -18.82 -13.54
CA SER A 25 -1.57 -17.52 -13.54
C SER A 25 -0.75 -16.44 -14.29
N ILE A 26 0.57 -16.56 -14.28
CA ILE A 26 1.47 -15.68 -15.04
C ILE A 26 1.60 -16.14 -16.49
N LEU A 27 1.77 -17.42 -16.73
CA LEU A 27 1.93 -17.94 -18.12
C LEU A 27 0.69 -17.73 -18.98
N ASN A 28 -0.49 -17.65 -18.35
CA ASN A 28 -1.80 -17.43 -19.00
C ASN A 28 -2.22 -15.94 -19.04
N GLN A 29 -1.32 -14.99 -18.81
CA GLN A 29 -1.62 -13.56 -18.99
C GLN A 29 -1.92 -13.23 -20.45
N THR A 30 -2.86 -12.27 -20.69
CA THR A 30 -3.18 -11.77 -22.03
C THR A 30 -2.00 -11.02 -22.66
N PHE A 31 -1.20 -10.35 -21.85
CA PHE A 31 0.05 -9.73 -22.25
C PHE A 31 1.16 -10.78 -22.35
N THR A 32 1.80 -10.93 -23.50
CA THR A 32 2.75 -12.03 -23.79
C THR A 32 4.23 -11.60 -23.90
N ASP A 33 4.52 -10.29 -24.05
CA ASP A 33 5.89 -9.77 -24.17
C ASP A 33 6.54 -9.58 -22.78
N PHE A 34 6.76 -10.71 -22.08
CA PHE A 34 7.43 -10.72 -20.79
C PHE A 34 8.47 -11.84 -20.67
N GLU A 35 9.45 -11.62 -19.82
CA GLU A 35 10.28 -12.67 -19.23
C GLU A 35 9.78 -12.96 -17.81
N PHE A 36 9.90 -14.20 -17.37
CA PHE A 36 9.46 -14.63 -16.03
C PHE A 36 10.65 -15.12 -15.20
N ILE A 37 11.18 -14.26 -14.36
CA ILE A 37 12.28 -14.56 -13.45
C ILE A 37 11.71 -15.22 -12.20
N ILE A 38 12.03 -16.49 -11.98
CA ILE A 38 11.69 -17.26 -10.78
C ILE A 38 12.98 -17.52 -10.02
N ILE A 39 13.07 -17.04 -8.77
CA ILE A 39 14.24 -17.22 -7.92
C ILE A 39 13.87 -18.13 -6.77
N ASN A 40 14.35 -19.37 -6.81
CA ASN A 40 14.24 -20.32 -5.70
C ASN A 40 15.25 -19.93 -4.60
N ASP A 41 14.75 -19.48 -3.47
CA ASP A 41 15.52 -19.00 -2.32
C ASP A 41 15.93 -20.16 -1.39
N GLY A 42 16.47 -21.24 -1.95
CA GLY A 42 16.94 -22.39 -1.20
C GLY A 42 15.82 -23.22 -0.57
N SER A 43 14.71 -23.45 -1.32
CA SER A 43 13.62 -24.32 -0.86
C SER A 43 14.07 -25.74 -0.57
N SER A 44 13.46 -26.36 0.43
CA SER A 44 13.69 -27.75 0.85
C SER A 44 12.56 -28.72 0.47
N ASP A 45 11.46 -28.18 -0.06
CA ASP A 45 10.31 -28.92 -0.59
C ASP A 45 10.44 -29.17 -2.11
N ARG A 46 9.37 -29.59 -2.75
CA ARG A 46 9.39 -29.86 -4.19
C ARG A 46 9.25 -28.62 -5.10
N SER A 47 9.39 -27.41 -4.56
CA SER A 47 9.30 -26.17 -5.34
C SER A 47 10.28 -26.14 -6.53
N GLU A 48 11.52 -26.61 -6.35
CA GLU A 48 12.50 -26.67 -7.45
C GLU A 48 12.08 -27.64 -8.56
N GLU A 49 11.56 -28.81 -8.19
CA GLU A 49 11.07 -29.82 -9.14
C GLU A 49 9.91 -29.27 -9.97
N ILE A 50 8.96 -28.59 -9.29
CA ILE A 50 7.81 -27.96 -9.95
C ILE A 50 8.27 -26.94 -10.99
N ILE A 51 9.15 -26.00 -10.60
CA ILE A 51 9.62 -24.96 -11.53
C ILE A 51 10.31 -25.57 -12.75
N LYS A 52 11.17 -26.57 -12.56
CA LYS A 52 11.89 -27.25 -13.63
C LYS A 52 11.00 -28.13 -14.52
N GLY A 53 9.79 -28.45 -14.07
CA GLY A 53 8.78 -29.17 -14.86
C GLY A 53 8.15 -28.31 -15.96
N TYR A 54 8.25 -26.99 -15.89
CA TYR A 54 7.73 -26.08 -16.91
C TYR A 54 8.72 -25.93 -18.09
N ALA A 55 8.22 -26.10 -19.30
CA ALA A 55 9.02 -25.98 -20.54
C ALA A 55 8.81 -24.63 -21.26
N ASP A 56 8.23 -23.62 -20.63
CA ASP A 56 7.97 -22.31 -21.23
C ASP A 56 9.26 -21.48 -21.33
N SER A 57 9.58 -21.03 -22.55
CA SER A 57 10.82 -20.28 -22.84
C SER A 57 10.90 -18.90 -22.20
N ARG A 58 9.79 -18.37 -21.69
CA ARG A 58 9.75 -17.10 -20.96
C ARG A 58 10.31 -17.24 -19.54
N ILE A 59 10.31 -18.45 -18.97
CA ILE A 59 10.81 -18.71 -17.61
C ILE A 59 12.35 -18.64 -17.59
N LYS A 60 12.86 -17.83 -16.68
CA LYS A 60 14.28 -17.75 -16.33
C LYS A 60 14.44 -18.17 -14.87
N TYR A 61 14.89 -19.39 -14.66
CA TYR A 61 15.08 -19.97 -13.35
C TYR A 61 16.45 -19.61 -12.76
N TYR A 62 16.43 -19.15 -11.52
CA TYR A 62 17.62 -18.92 -10.70
C TYR A 62 17.45 -19.61 -9.34
N LYS A 63 18.57 -19.98 -8.72
CA LYS A 63 18.61 -20.60 -7.39
C LYS A 63 19.61 -19.88 -6.49
N ASN A 64 19.24 -19.65 -5.25
CA ASN A 64 20.15 -19.29 -4.18
C ASN A 64 20.67 -20.57 -3.52
N GLU A 65 21.93 -20.60 -3.11
CA GLU A 65 22.54 -21.78 -2.45
C GLU A 65 21.87 -22.07 -1.10
N HIS A 66 21.38 -21.02 -0.43
CA HIS A 66 20.65 -21.10 0.84
C HIS A 66 19.60 -19.97 0.89
N ASN A 67 18.72 -20.01 1.89
CA ASN A 67 17.69 -19.00 2.07
C ASN A 67 18.30 -17.64 2.46
N LEU A 68 18.34 -16.71 1.51
CA LEU A 68 18.79 -15.31 1.69
C LEU A 68 17.72 -14.39 2.26
N LYS A 69 16.47 -14.87 2.37
CA LYS A 69 15.27 -14.14 2.74
C LYS A 69 14.73 -13.24 1.61
N LEU A 70 13.45 -12.85 1.77
CA LEU A 70 12.67 -12.18 0.74
C LEU A 70 13.39 -10.95 0.16
N ILE A 71 13.86 -10.04 1.02
CA ILE A 71 14.46 -8.75 0.62
C ILE A 71 15.70 -8.97 -0.28
N ALA A 72 16.62 -9.84 0.13
CA ALA A 72 17.81 -10.09 -0.67
C ALA A 72 17.47 -10.76 -2.02
N THR A 73 16.51 -11.67 -2.02
CA THR A 73 16.06 -12.37 -3.23
C THR A 73 15.34 -11.43 -4.18
N LEU A 74 14.50 -10.49 -3.68
CA LEU A 74 13.88 -9.45 -4.50
C LEU A 74 14.91 -8.49 -5.09
N ASN A 75 15.89 -8.03 -4.31
CA ASN A 75 16.95 -7.15 -4.78
C ASN A 75 17.81 -7.82 -5.87
N LYS A 76 18.16 -9.11 -5.69
CA LYS A 76 18.80 -9.91 -6.74
C LYS A 76 17.93 -9.95 -8.01
N GLY A 77 16.61 -10.08 -7.87
CA GLY A 77 15.69 -10.06 -8.99
C GLY A 77 15.65 -8.72 -9.71
N PHE A 78 15.75 -7.59 -8.99
CA PHE A 78 15.84 -6.25 -9.58
C PHE A 78 17.10 -6.10 -10.45
N ASP A 79 18.23 -6.64 -9.99
CA ASP A 79 19.50 -6.64 -10.76
C ASP A 79 19.40 -7.49 -12.03
N LEU A 80 18.73 -8.63 -11.96
CA LEU A 80 18.56 -9.58 -13.08
C LEU A 80 17.53 -9.11 -14.12
N ALA A 81 16.60 -8.25 -13.72
CA ALA A 81 15.49 -7.82 -14.57
C ALA A 81 15.96 -7.09 -15.83
N GLY A 82 15.53 -7.57 -17.01
CA GLY A 82 15.83 -6.97 -18.31
C GLY A 82 14.74 -6.05 -18.83
N GLY A 83 13.51 -6.19 -18.35
CA GLY A 83 12.32 -5.49 -18.83
C GLY A 83 12.30 -3.98 -18.53
N LYS A 84 11.53 -3.25 -19.34
CA LYS A 84 11.21 -1.84 -19.11
C LYS A 84 10.46 -1.66 -17.78
N TYR A 85 9.66 -2.66 -17.42
CA TYR A 85 8.90 -2.75 -16.17
C TYR A 85 9.23 -4.04 -15.43
N ILE A 86 9.10 -4.00 -14.09
CA ILE A 86 9.22 -5.18 -13.23
C ILE A 86 7.88 -5.38 -12.52
N ALA A 87 7.17 -6.46 -12.83
CA ALA A 87 5.94 -6.86 -12.16
C ALA A 87 6.24 -7.87 -11.05
N ARG A 88 5.89 -7.54 -9.83
CA ARG A 88 6.07 -8.43 -8.67
C ARG A 88 4.99 -9.50 -8.67
N MET A 89 5.33 -10.71 -8.19
CA MET A 89 4.39 -11.83 -7.99
C MET A 89 4.80 -12.64 -6.75
N ASP A 90 3.84 -13.01 -5.92
CA ASP A 90 4.02 -13.97 -4.82
C ASP A 90 3.84 -15.40 -5.32
N ALA A 91 4.57 -16.35 -4.72
CA ALA A 91 4.55 -17.75 -5.15
C ALA A 91 3.32 -18.54 -4.66
N ASP A 92 2.47 -17.92 -3.85
CA ASP A 92 1.25 -18.46 -3.24
C ASP A 92 -0.04 -17.75 -3.71
N ASP A 93 0.09 -16.70 -4.52
CA ASP A 93 -0.99 -15.86 -5.01
C ASP A 93 -1.41 -16.16 -6.46
N ILE A 94 -2.44 -15.45 -6.95
CA ILE A 94 -2.93 -15.59 -8.33
C ILE A 94 -2.99 -14.21 -9.01
N SER A 95 -2.35 -14.10 -10.18
CA SER A 95 -2.47 -12.94 -11.06
C SER A 95 -3.65 -13.12 -12.02
N LEU A 96 -4.64 -12.22 -12.03
CA LEU A 96 -5.76 -12.33 -12.96
C LEU A 96 -5.34 -12.03 -14.40
N PRO A 97 -5.99 -12.60 -15.41
CA PRO A 97 -5.48 -12.70 -16.80
C PRO A 97 -5.06 -11.39 -17.45
N THR A 98 -5.71 -10.26 -17.13
CA THR A 98 -5.46 -8.96 -17.77
C THR A 98 -4.56 -8.03 -16.94
N ARG A 99 -3.98 -8.52 -15.85
CA ARG A 99 -3.19 -7.68 -14.93
C ARG A 99 -2.00 -7.02 -15.63
N LEU A 100 -1.15 -7.82 -16.27
CA LEU A 100 0.07 -7.30 -16.90
C LEU A 100 -0.26 -6.31 -18.03
N GLU A 101 -1.27 -6.62 -18.85
CA GLU A 101 -1.73 -5.76 -19.93
C GLU A 101 -2.20 -4.40 -19.43
N GLN A 102 -3.11 -4.39 -18.45
CA GLN A 102 -3.66 -3.14 -17.92
C GLN A 102 -2.60 -2.29 -17.20
N GLN A 103 -1.70 -2.92 -16.44
CA GLN A 103 -0.61 -2.19 -15.79
C GLN A 103 0.39 -1.65 -16.81
N PHE A 104 0.76 -2.43 -17.83
CA PHE A 104 1.63 -1.99 -18.90
C PHE A 104 1.04 -0.78 -19.64
N GLU A 105 -0.23 -0.87 -20.06
CA GLU A 105 -0.91 0.22 -20.74
C GLU A 105 -1.00 1.51 -19.89
N LEU A 106 -1.33 1.38 -18.57
CA LEU A 106 -1.37 2.51 -17.67
C LEU A 106 -0.02 3.22 -17.63
N MET A 107 1.06 2.46 -17.47
CA MET A 107 2.40 3.02 -17.33
C MET A 107 2.97 3.57 -18.64
N GLU A 108 2.58 3.00 -19.80
CA GLU A 108 2.95 3.55 -21.11
C GLU A 108 2.26 4.89 -21.38
N LYS A 109 0.99 5.01 -21.02
CA LYS A 109 0.20 6.24 -21.18
C LYS A 109 0.61 7.36 -20.21
N ASN A 110 1.25 7.02 -19.07
CA ASN A 110 1.59 7.95 -18.00
C ASN A 110 3.08 7.81 -17.59
N PRO A 111 4.00 8.44 -18.30
CA PRO A 111 5.44 8.28 -18.08
C PRO A 111 5.91 8.77 -16.71
N GLU A 112 5.14 9.63 -16.04
CA GLU A 112 5.40 10.13 -14.69
C GLU A 112 5.13 9.11 -13.59
N ILE A 113 4.43 7.99 -13.90
CA ILE A 113 4.17 6.92 -12.94
C ILE A 113 5.37 5.96 -12.90
N GLY A 114 5.99 5.85 -11.73
CA GLY A 114 7.10 4.93 -11.49
C GLY A 114 6.69 3.62 -10.81
N LEU A 115 5.54 3.59 -10.15
CA LEU A 115 4.99 2.38 -9.52
C LEU A 115 3.47 2.39 -9.64
N CYS A 116 2.90 1.30 -10.13
CA CYS A 116 1.46 1.09 -10.07
C CYS A 116 1.09 -0.24 -9.40
N GLY A 117 -0.02 -0.21 -8.67
CA GLY A 117 -0.67 -1.38 -8.08
C GLY A 117 -2.07 -1.61 -8.66
N THR A 118 -2.78 -2.55 -8.06
CA THR A 118 -4.19 -2.84 -8.37
C THR A 118 -4.97 -3.11 -7.08
N TRP A 119 -6.29 -3.15 -7.17
CA TRP A 119 -7.07 -3.80 -6.12
C TRP A 119 -6.81 -5.30 -6.13
N TYR A 120 -7.06 -5.94 -4.99
CA TYR A 120 -7.01 -7.39 -4.87
C TYR A 120 -8.21 -7.94 -4.10
N GLU A 121 -8.47 -9.20 -4.27
CA GLU A 121 -9.38 -9.96 -3.41
C GLU A 121 -8.61 -11.00 -2.60
N SER A 122 -9.00 -11.14 -1.35
CA SER A 122 -8.50 -12.18 -0.46
C SER A 122 -9.32 -13.45 -0.66
N PHE A 123 -8.65 -14.59 -0.68
CA PHE A 123 -9.34 -15.88 -0.81
C PHE A 123 -8.66 -16.98 0.04
N LYS A 124 -9.44 -17.98 0.39
CA LYS A 124 -8.97 -19.17 1.10
C LYS A 124 -9.79 -20.39 0.62
N ASP A 125 -9.12 -21.49 0.30
CA ASP A 125 -9.73 -22.75 -0.13
C ASP A 125 -10.78 -22.59 -1.26
N GLY A 126 -10.52 -21.66 -2.20
CA GLY A 126 -11.40 -21.33 -3.31
C GLY A 126 -12.51 -20.31 -3.02
N GLU A 127 -12.74 -19.94 -1.75
CA GLU A 127 -13.74 -18.96 -1.35
C GLU A 127 -13.17 -17.54 -1.26
N ILE A 128 -13.87 -16.54 -1.81
CA ILE A 128 -13.51 -15.12 -1.70
C ILE A 128 -13.93 -14.61 -0.32
N LEU A 129 -12.97 -14.08 0.44
CA LEU A 129 -13.17 -13.52 1.78
C LEU A 129 -13.53 -12.05 1.75
N GLY A 130 -13.07 -11.31 0.73
CA GLY A 130 -13.31 -9.90 0.60
C GLY A 130 -12.41 -9.23 -0.44
N GLN A 131 -12.66 -7.92 -0.69
CA GLN A 131 -11.87 -7.11 -1.61
C GLN A 131 -11.18 -5.98 -0.86
N VAL A 132 -9.93 -5.69 -1.23
CA VAL A 132 -9.19 -4.54 -0.76
C VAL A 132 -9.07 -3.54 -1.92
N ARG A 133 -9.53 -2.31 -1.65
CA ARG A 133 -9.60 -1.23 -2.61
C ARG A 133 -8.71 -0.08 -2.18
N TYR A 134 -7.83 0.34 -3.06
CA TYR A 134 -6.89 1.41 -2.84
C TYR A 134 -7.28 2.64 -3.67
N GLY A 135 -6.91 3.83 -3.20
CA GLY A 135 -7.12 5.07 -3.95
C GLY A 135 -6.35 5.11 -5.27
N PRO A 136 -6.86 5.83 -6.29
CA PRO A 136 -6.38 5.74 -7.66
C PRO A 136 -5.06 6.45 -7.92
N ASP A 137 -4.79 7.57 -7.27
CA ASP A 137 -3.77 8.55 -7.66
C ASP A 137 -2.72 8.77 -6.56
N HIS A 138 -1.61 9.37 -6.96
CA HIS A 138 -0.45 9.64 -6.11
C HIS A 138 -0.81 10.36 -4.81
N SER A 139 -1.60 11.43 -4.88
CA SER A 139 -1.94 12.23 -3.69
C SER A 139 -2.74 11.41 -2.68
N THR A 140 -3.73 10.66 -3.16
CA THR A 140 -4.54 9.77 -2.32
C THR A 140 -3.69 8.66 -1.70
N ILE A 141 -2.83 8.02 -2.49
CA ILE A 141 -1.94 6.95 -2.01
C ILE A 141 -0.99 7.50 -0.95
N CYS A 142 -0.29 8.60 -1.21
CA CYS A 142 0.67 9.19 -0.29
C CYS A 142 0.02 9.67 1.00
N PHE A 143 -1.19 10.28 0.92
CA PHE A 143 -1.92 10.70 2.12
C PHE A 143 -2.29 9.49 3.00
N LYS A 144 -2.76 8.41 2.37
CA LYS A 144 -3.07 7.16 3.07
C LYS A 144 -1.82 6.48 3.62
N HIS A 145 -0.67 6.59 2.95
CA HIS A 145 0.61 6.10 3.45
C HIS A 145 1.03 6.73 4.79
N LEU A 146 0.54 7.91 5.17
CA LEU A 146 0.83 8.48 6.50
C LEU A 146 0.37 7.57 7.66
N PHE A 147 -0.53 6.62 7.43
CA PHE A 147 -1.04 5.73 8.48
C PHE A 147 -1.10 4.25 8.12
N GLN A 148 -1.10 3.90 6.83
CA GLN A 148 -0.99 2.51 6.39
C GLN A 148 -0.47 2.42 4.96
N ILE A 149 0.06 1.27 4.60
CA ILE A 149 0.39 0.98 3.21
C ILE A 149 -0.89 1.01 2.34
N HIS A 150 -0.83 1.69 1.20
CA HIS A 150 -1.99 1.89 0.32
C HIS A 150 -1.72 1.46 -1.14
N LEU A 151 -0.82 0.50 -1.30
CA LEU A 151 -0.49 -0.24 -2.52
C LEU A 151 0.04 -1.61 -2.10
N SER A 152 -0.60 -2.68 -2.57
CA SER A 152 -0.23 -4.04 -2.18
C SER A 152 1.06 -4.49 -2.83
N HIS A 153 1.93 -5.15 -2.05
CA HIS A 153 3.22 -5.66 -2.50
C HIS A 153 3.12 -6.55 -3.74
N GLY A 154 2.27 -7.60 -3.68
CA GLY A 154 2.11 -8.57 -4.78
C GLY A 154 1.58 -7.97 -6.08
N THR A 155 0.90 -6.80 -6.01
CA THR A 155 0.33 -6.15 -7.19
C THR A 155 1.28 -5.16 -7.87
N GLY A 156 2.44 -4.85 -7.27
CA GLY A 156 3.33 -3.79 -7.74
C GLY A 156 3.93 -4.04 -9.14
N MET A 157 3.85 -3.02 -10.01
CA MET A 157 4.63 -2.95 -11.24
C MET A 157 5.46 -1.67 -11.23
N PHE A 158 6.78 -1.82 -11.37
CA PHE A 158 7.77 -0.75 -11.26
C PHE A 158 8.28 -0.34 -12.64
N ARG A 159 8.57 0.93 -12.82
CA ARG A 159 9.39 1.41 -13.93
C ARG A 159 10.86 1.18 -13.61
N THR A 160 11.52 0.30 -14.34
CA THR A 160 12.91 -0.11 -14.09
C THR A 160 13.89 1.07 -14.10
N SER A 161 13.68 2.07 -14.98
CA SER A 161 14.54 3.25 -15.03
C SER A 161 14.51 4.04 -13.72
N VAL A 162 13.34 4.23 -13.11
CA VAL A 162 13.18 4.94 -11.82
C VAL A 162 13.95 4.22 -10.70
N LEU A 163 13.84 2.89 -10.64
CA LEU A 163 14.58 2.12 -9.63
C LEU A 163 16.09 2.31 -9.79
N ARG A 164 16.60 2.27 -11.04
CA ARG A 164 18.03 2.37 -11.34
C ARG A 164 18.58 3.78 -11.15
N GLU A 165 17.88 4.78 -11.65
CA GLU A 165 18.30 6.20 -11.58
C GLU A 165 18.42 6.69 -10.13
N HIS A 166 17.54 6.20 -9.24
CA HIS A 166 17.49 6.61 -7.83
C HIS A 166 18.09 5.56 -6.87
N GLY A 167 18.66 4.46 -7.37
CA GLY A 167 19.24 3.41 -6.52
C GLY A 167 18.24 2.80 -5.54
N LEU A 168 17.00 2.58 -5.98
CA LEU A 168 15.90 2.14 -5.13
C LEU A 168 15.84 0.61 -5.04
N TYR A 169 16.24 0.09 -3.89
CA TYR A 169 16.19 -1.31 -3.51
C TYR A 169 15.41 -1.48 -2.21
N PHE A 170 14.89 -2.67 -1.94
CA PHE A 170 14.31 -3.04 -0.65
C PHE A 170 15.36 -2.94 0.45
N ASN A 171 15.04 -2.28 1.55
CA ASN A 171 15.96 -2.06 2.67
C ASN A 171 15.86 -3.20 3.69
N PRO A 172 16.94 -3.96 3.94
CA PRO A 172 16.94 -5.09 4.89
C PRO A 172 16.64 -4.70 6.34
N ASP A 173 16.84 -3.42 6.72
CA ASP A 173 16.53 -2.91 8.05
C ASP A 173 15.03 -2.78 8.33
N PHE A 174 14.18 -3.01 7.32
CA PHE A 174 12.72 -2.91 7.41
C PHE A 174 12.01 -4.22 7.07
N SER A 175 12.54 -5.35 7.55
CA SER A 175 11.92 -6.67 7.34
C SER A 175 10.45 -6.65 7.76
N HIS A 176 9.59 -7.28 6.95
CA HIS A 176 8.11 -7.32 7.07
C HIS A 176 7.39 -5.97 6.92
N ALA A 177 8.10 -4.91 6.55
CA ALA A 177 7.56 -3.61 6.11
C ALA A 177 8.44 -3.01 5.00
N GLU A 178 9.18 -3.86 4.30
CA GLU A 178 10.13 -3.51 3.24
C GLU A 178 9.44 -2.83 2.05
N ASP A 179 8.22 -3.24 1.74
CA ASP A 179 7.37 -2.66 0.71
C ASP A 179 6.92 -1.25 1.11
N TYR A 180 6.41 -1.09 2.31
CA TYR A 180 5.99 0.20 2.83
C TYR A 180 7.14 1.21 2.85
N GLU A 181 8.33 0.78 3.25
CA GLU A 181 9.53 1.62 3.25
C GLU A 181 9.95 1.99 1.83
N LEU A 182 9.99 1.03 0.90
CA LEU A 182 10.37 1.29 -0.47
C LEU A 182 9.35 2.20 -1.17
N TRP A 183 8.03 1.99 -0.96
CA TRP A 183 6.98 2.85 -1.51
C TRP A 183 7.10 4.30 -1.00
N SER A 184 7.50 4.50 0.26
CA SER A 184 7.73 5.82 0.82
C SER A 184 8.87 6.57 0.10
N ARG A 185 9.95 5.87 -0.30
CA ARG A 185 11.05 6.46 -1.08
C ARG A 185 10.68 6.66 -2.54
N ILE A 186 10.00 5.70 -3.16
CA ILE A 186 9.53 5.82 -4.54
C ILE A 186 8.59 7.02 -4.68
N SER A 187 7.68 7.22 -3.73
CA SER A 187 6.71 8.33 -3.76
C SER A 187 7.35 9.72 -3.69
N ALA A 188 8.57 9.82 -3.19
CA ALA A 188 9.31 11.08 -3.13
C ALA A 188 9.97 11.47 -4.47
N VAL A 189 10.11 10.54 -5.42
CA VAL A 189 10.84 10.77 -6.68
C VAL A 189 9.98 10.57 -7.93
N THR A 190 8.81 9.93 -7.82
CA THR A 190 7.90 9.65 -8.94
C THR A 190 6.47 9.51 -8.45
N LYS A 191 5.50 9.47 -9.40
CA LYS A 191 4.10 9.27 -9.04
C LYS A 191 3.76 7.80 -8.85
N LEU A 192 2.80 7.55 -7.97
CA LEU A 192 2.17 6.25 -7.72
C LEU A 192 0.75 6.24 -8.27
N ALA A 193 0.25 5.06 -8.68
CA ALA A 193 -1.14 4.86 -9.07
C ALA A 193 -1.66 3.48 -8.67
N ASN A 194 -2.98 3.31 -8.59
CA ASN A 194 -3.62 1.99 -8.51
C ASN A 194 -4.74 1.90 -9.55
N ILE A 195 -4.74 0.82 -10.33
CA ILE A 195 -5.85 0.46 -11.22
C ILE A 195 -7.05 0.09 -10.33
N GLN A 196 -8.18 0.72 -10.61
CA GLN A 196 -9.41 0.60 -9.82
C GLN A 196 -10.21 -0.68 -10.18
N GLN A 197 -9.48 -1.80 -10.31
CA GLN A 197 -10.02 -3.12 -10.62
C GLN A 197 -9.30 -4.19 -9.80
N VAL A 198 -10.00 -5.25 -9.46
CA VAL A 198 -9.40 -6.46 -8.88
C VAL A 198 -8.69 -7.21 -9.99
N LEU A 199 -7.35 -7.22 -9.94
CA LEU A 199 -6.49 -7.90 -10.91
C LEU A 199 -5.53 -8.89 -10.23
N TYR A 200 -5.74 -9.13 -8.94
CA TYR A 200 -4.88 -10.00 -8.13
C TYR A 200 -5.69 -10.67 -7.03
N ARG A 201 -5.29 -11.89 -6.65
CA ARG A 201 -5.86 -12.66 -5.54
C ARG A 201 -4.78 -12.99 -4.54
N VAL A 202 -4.96 -12.56 -3.30
CA VAL A 202 -4.10 -12.87 -2.16
C VAL A 202 -4.65 -14.09 -1.44
N ARG A 203 -3.84 -15.13 -1.36
CA ARG A 203 -4.22 -16.38 -0.68
C ARG A 203 -3.99 -16.28 0.82
N HIS A 204 -4.97 -16.73 1.59
CA HIS A 204 -4.84 -16.89 3.03
C HIS A 204 -4.60 -18.35 3.40
N HIS A 205 -3.54 -18.60 4.15
CA HIS A 205 -3.18 -19.92 4.69
C HIS A 205 -2.53 -19.80 6.08
N GLU A 206 -2.29 -20.93 6.75
CA GLU A 206 -1.77 -20.93 8.13
C GLU A 206 -0.31 -20.44 8.24
N ASN A 207 0.48 -20.60 7.19
CA ASN A 207 1.91 -20.27 7.16
C ASN A 207 2.21 -18.83 6.74
N GLU A 208 1.23 -17.92 6.72
CA GLU A 208 1.44 -16.52 6.34
C GLU A 208 2.48 -15.83 7.24
N ILE A 209 3.43 -15.15 6.59
CA ILE A 209 4.52 -14.41 7.25
C ILE A 209 3.96 -13.32 8.17
N SER A 210 2.91 -12.63 7.76
CA SER A 210 2.25 -11.56 8.51
C SER A 210 1.69 -12.01 9.87
N LYS A 211 1.23 -13.25 9.97
CA LYS A 211 0.75 -13.81 11.25
C LYS A 211 1.90 -14.11 12.22
N LYS A 212 3.06 -14.51 11.70
CA LYS A 212 4.21 -14.94 12.51
C LYS A 212 5.03 -13.77 13.03
N TYR A 213 5.11 -12.67 12.29
CA TYR A 213 6.04 -11.56 12.55
C TYR A 213 5.32 -10.22 12.77
N GLY A 214 4.06 -10.24 13.24
CA GLY A 214 3.21 -9.06 13.43
C GLY A 214 3.84 -7.94 14.26
N ASP A 215 4.57 -8.28 15.34
CA ASP A 215 5.24 -7.28 16.21
C ASP A 215 6.38 -6.57 15.47
N ILE A 216 7.19 -7.30 14.69
CA ILE A 216 8.28 -6.74 13.90
C ILE A 216 7.71 -5.86 12.80
N GLN A 217 6.66 -6.33 12.12
CA GLN A 217 5.96 -5.56 11.10
C GLN A 217 5.39 -4.26 11.66
N ALA A 218 4.74 -4.31 12.83
CA ALA A 218 4.21 -3.12 13.50
C ALA A 218 5.32 -2.12 13.84
N ALA A 219 6.42 -2.58 14.46
CA ALA A 219 7.55 -1.73 14.83
C ALA A 219 8.18 -1.05 13.61
N ASN A 220 8.43 -1.80 12.52
CA ASN A 220 9.00 -1.25 11.29
C ASN A 220 8.00 -0.33 10.56
N SER A 221 6.70 -0.65 10.57
CA SER A 221 5.67 0.25 10.03
C SER A 221 5.61 1.58 10.77
N TYR A 222 5.81 1.61 12.09
CA TYR A 222 5.93 2.86 12.85
C TYR A 222 7.14 3.69 12.39
N ARG A 223 8.30 3.06 12.20
CA ARG A 223 9.50 3.75 11.69
C ARG A 223 9.27 4.36 10.30
N VAL A 224 8.52 3.69 9.42
CA VAL A 224 8.15 4.24 8.10
C VAL A 224 7.21 5.44 8.25
N LYS A 225 6.17 5.34 9.10
CA LYS A 225 5.24 6.45 9.37
C LYS A 225 5.97 7.67 9.93
N GLU A 226 6.87 7.46 10.88
CA GLU A 226 7.70 8.55 11.45
C GLU A 226 8.51 9.25 10.37
N LYS A 227 9.17 8.50 9.47
CA LYS A 227 9.87 9.07 8.30
C LYS A 227 8.93 9.89 7.40
N LEU A 228 7.74 9.36 7.10
CA LEU A 228 6.75 10.06 6.25
C LEU A 228 6.25 11.36 6.90
N PHE A 229 5.96 11.34 8.21
CA PHE A 229 5.59 12.56 8.94
C PHE A 229 6.73 13.59 8.96
N ASN A 230 7.96 13.15 9.15
CA ASN A 230 9.14 14.03 9.08
C ASN A 230 9.32 14.65 7.69
N LEU A 231 9.06 13.91 6.59
CA LEU A 231 9.10 14.43 5.21
C LEU A 231 8.07 15.54 4.99
N ILE A 232 6.89 15.46 5.58
CA ILE A 232 5.90 16.55 5.52
C ILE A 232 6.11 17.63 6.57
N GLY A 233 7.25 17.59 7.31
CA GLY A 233 7.64 18.63 8.26
C GLY A 233 6.94 18.56 9.61
N ILE A 234 6.46 17.38 10.02
CA ILE A 234 5.78 17.16 11.32
C ILE A 234 6.55 16.11 12.12
N GLN A 235 6.95 16.46 13.33
CA GLN A 235 7.40 15.49 14.32
C GLN A 235 6.18 14.98 15.10
N VAL A 236 5.99 13.67 15.16
CA VAL A 236 4.87 13.04 15.87
C VAL A 236 5.40 12.06 16.92
N THR A 237 4.69 11.98 18.07
CA THR A 237 4.92 10.92 19.04
C THR A 237 4.21 9.65 18.61
N ARG A 238 4.51 8.54 19.28
CA ARG A 238 3.82 7.27 19.02
C ARG A 238 2.33 7.39 19.33
N GLU A 239 1.99 8.05 20.43
CA GLU A 239 0.60 8.29 20.82
C GLU A 239 -0.14 9.13 19.77
N GLU A 240 0.51 10.16 19.20
CA GLU A 240 -0.07 10.95 18.10
C GLU A 240 -0.27 10.11 16.83
N MET A 241 0.65 9.18 16.49
CA MET A 241 0.48 8.27 15.35
C MET A 241 -0.67 7.29 15.58
N ASP A 242 -0.80 6.72 16.77
CA ASP A 242 -1.92 5.84 17.13
C ASP A 242 -3.25 6.57 17.08
N LEU A 243 -3.27 7.80 17.57
CA LEU A 243 -4.44 8.69 17.51
C LEU A 243 -4.83 8.98 16.05
N PHE A 244 -3.85 9.33 15.19
CA PHE A 244 -4.11 9.58 13.78
C PHE A 244 -4.63 8.33 13.07
N GLN A 245 -4.07 7.17 13.38
CA GLN A 245 -4.54 5.89 12.85
C GLN A 245 -5.99 5.61 13.26
N SER A 246 -6.35 5.88 14.52
CA SER A 246 -7.73 5.75 15.01
C SER A 246 -8.69 6.67 14.26
N ILE A 247 -8.29 7.93 14.01
CA ILE A 247 -9.06 8.89 13.22
C ILE A 247 -9.24 8.36 11.77
N ALA A 248 -8.16 7.89 11.16
CA ALA A 248 -8.13 7.45 9.78
C ALA A 248 -8.98 6.18 9.52
N TYR A 249 -9.10 5.31 10.52
CA TYR A 249 -9.95 4.12 10.47
C TYR A 249 -11.36 4.32 11.03
N HIS A 250 -11.73 5.55 11.37
CA HIS A 250 -13.01 5.88 12.02
C HIS A 250 -13.27 5.11 13.32
N LYS A 251 -12.19 4.76 14.04
CA LYS A 251 -12.23 4.11 15.35
C LYS A 251 -12.15 5.17 16.44
N TYR A 252 -13.25 5.85 16.69
CA TYR A 252 -13.29 6.98 17.60
C TYR A 252 -13.53 6.52 19.05
N GLU A 253 -12.69 7.00 19.95
CA GLU A 253 -13.02 6.92 21.36
C GLU A 253 -14.01 8.04 21.75
N HIS A 254 -14.97 7.72 22.61
CA HIS A 254 -16.03 8.64 23.00
C HIS A 254 -15.63 9.43 24.26
N SER A 255 -14.48 10.11 24.23
CA SER A 255 -13.97 10.92 25.33
C SER A 255 -13.56 12.32 24.88
N ASP A 256 -13.72 13.31 25.75
CA ASP A 256 -13.23 14.67 25.48
C ASP A 256 -11.71 14.69 25.28
N LYS A 257 -10.97 13.84 26.02
CA LYS A 257 -9.51 13.70 25.87
C LYS A 257 -9.13 13.28 24.46
N PHE A 258 -9.86 12.31 23.86
CA PHE A 258 -9.63 11.88 22.48
C PHE A 258 -9.89 13.01 21.49
N LEU A 259 -11.01 13.74 21.66
CA LEU A 259 -11.36 14.86 20.78
C LEU A 259 -10.33 16.01 20.88
N ASP A 260 -9.85 16.33 22.08
CA ASP A 260 -8.86 17.39 22.28
C ASP A 260 -7.51 17.01 21.68
N GLY A 261 -7.07 15.77 21.89
CA GLY A 261 -5.85 15.24 21.26
C GLY A 261 -5.93 15.23 19.72
N ALA A 262 -7.07 14.79 19.17
CA ALA A 262 -7.32 14.78 17.74
C ALA A 262 -7.34 16.20 17.14
N THR A 263 -7.90 17.18 17.86
CA THR A 263 -7.90 18.60 17.49
C THR A 263 -6.46 19.12 17.37
N VAL A 264 -5.67 18.94 18.41
CA VAL A 264 -4.25 19.37 18.45
C VAL A 264 -3.46 18.75 17.29
N LEU A 265 -3.65 17.46 17.06
CA LEU A 265 -2.92 16.74 16.01
C LEU A 265 -3.32 17.22 14.59
N LEU A 266 -4.61 17.32 14.28
CA LEU A 266 -5.05 17.76 12.95
C LEU A 266 -4.71 19.23 12.69
N GLU A 267 -4.74 20.11 13.70
CA GLU A 267 -4.25 21.48 13.56
C GLU A 267 -2.73 21.54 13.41
N LYS A 268 -1.96 20.67 14.06
CA LYS A 268 -0.53 20.49 13.86
C LYS A 268 -0.24 20.07 12.42
N MET A 269 -1.01 19.13 11.87
CA MET A 269 -0.93 18.73 10.47
C MET A 269 -1.26 19.90 9.53
N LEU A 270 -2.29 20.68 9.80
CA LEU A 270 -2.65 21.84 8.97
C LEU A 270 -1.51 22.86 8.86
N ARG A 271 -0.65 22.96 9.87
CA ARG A 271 0.52 23.87 9.92
C ARG A 271 1.78 23.29 9.30
N ALA A 272 1.74 22.05 8.80
CA ALA A 272 2.87 21.42 8.10
C ALA A 272 3.33 22.25 6.91
N LYS A 273 4.63 22.17 6.57
CA LYS A 273 5.21 22.95 5.47
C LYS A 273 5.88 22.09 4.39
N GLY A 274 5.98 20.78 4.60
CA GLY A 274 6.64 19.87 3.66
C GLY A 274 5.69 19.03 2.81
N TYR A 275 4.39 19.19 2.97
CA TYR A 275 3.39 18.37 2.29
C TYR A 275 3.32 18.60 0.78
N GLU A 276 3.82 19.74 0.28
CA GLU A 276 3.82 20.07 -1.15
C GLU A 276 4.62 19.07 -2.01
N MET A 277 5.51 18.31 -1.39
CA MET A 277 6.24 17.22 -2.06
C MET A 277 5.28 16.15 -2.59
N PHE A 278 4.16 15.88 -1.89
CA PHE A 278 3.23 14.80 -2.19
C PHE A 278 1.85 15.29 -2.63
N PHE A 279 1.43 16.50 -2.18
CA PHE A 279 0.05 16.97 -2.30
C PHE A 279 -0.02 18.40 -2.77
N SER A 280 -1.06 18.73 -3.55
CA SER A 280 -1.46 20.13 -3.68
C SER A 280 -2.05 20.62 -2.33
N LYS A 281 -1.92 21.92 -2.06
CA LYS A 281 -2.51 22.55 -0.87
C LYS A 281 -4.01 22.24 -0.74
N SER A 282 -4.74 22.40 -1.84
CA SER A 282 -6.19 22.16 -1.87
C SER A 282 -6.54 20.71 -1.53
N PHE A 283 -5.81 19.72 -2.06
CA PHE A 283 -6.03 18.32 -1.74
C PHE A 283 -5.78 18.05 -0.25
N TYR A 284 -4.63 18.51 0.26
CA TYR A 284 -4.22 18.28 1.65
C TYR A 284 -5.23 18.86 2.64
N GLU A 285 -5.60 20.13 2.45
CA GLU A 285 -6.59 20.81 3.28
C GLU A 285 -7.97 20.13 3.22
N THR A 286 -8.40 19.68 2.02
CA THR A 286 -9.65 18.93 1.86
C THR A 286 -9.64 17.62 2.66
N MET A 287 -8.56 16.86 2.59
CA MET A 287 -8.43 15.60 3.35
C MET A 287 -8.48 15.84 4.86
N LEU A 288 -7.77 16.86 5.36
CA LEU A 288 -7.81 17.21 6.77
C LEU A 288 -9.21 17.65 7.22
N ALA A 289 -9.89 18.46 6.41
CA ALA A 289 -11.25 18.90 6.68
C ALA A 289 -12.26 17.74 6.70
N GLU A 290 -12.07 16.73 5.85
CA GLU A 290 -12.91 15.52 5.84
C GLU A 290 -12.71 14.70 7.11
N TYR A 291 -11.47 14.47 7.54
CA TYR A 291 -11.20 13.78 8.81
C TYR A 291 -11.73 14.57 10.00
N TRP A 292 -11.56 15.90 9.99
CA TRP A 292 -12.09 16.79 11.00
C TRP A 292 -13.62 16.71 11.12
N PHE A 293 -14.30 16.82 10.00
CA PHE A 293 -15.76 16.69 9.96
C PHE A 293 -16.24 15.32 10.44
N ASN A 294 -15.69 14.24 9.89
CA ASN A 294 -16.08 12.87 10.21
C ASN A 294 -15.86 12.55 11.70
N LEU A 295 -14.74 12.98 12.26
CA LEU A 295 -14.44 12.85 13.68
C LEU A 295 -15.57 13.45 14.53
N HIS A 296 -15.87 14.74 14.36
CA HIS A 296 -16.82 15.44 15.18
C HIS A 296 -18.26 14.98 14.94
N TYR A 297 -18.63 14.77 13.69
CA TYR A 297 -19.96 14.30 13.33
C TYR A 297 -20.29 12.92 13.91
N ASN A 298 -19.32 12.01 13.95
CA ASN A 298 -19.53 10.65 14.44
C ASN A 298 -19.40 10.53 15.97
N THR A 299 -18.63 11.40 16.61
CA THR A 299 -18.53 11.43 18.09
C THR A 299 -19.66 12.22 18.78
N THR A 300 -20.39 13.05 18.03
CA THR A 300 -21.49 13.89 18.54
C THR A 300 -22.57 13.14 19.33
N PRO A 301 -23.03 11.93 18.96
CA PRO A 301 -24.02 11.20 19.74
C PRO A 301 -23.60 10.97 21.20
N HIS A 302 -22.30 10.90 21.46
CA HIS A 302 -21.74 10.64 22.78
C HIS A 302 -21.29 11.92 23.49
N SER A 303 -20.61 12.82 22.77
CA SER A 303 -20.05 14.08 23.30
C SER A 303 -21.06 15.24 23.30
N GLY A 304 -22.23 15.05 22.70
CA GLY A 304 -23.28 16.06 22.64
C GLY A 304 -22.86 17.32 21.88
N LEU A 305 -23.38 18.48 22.30
CA LEU A 305 -23.06 19.77 21.68
C LEU A 305 -21.59 20.20 21.85
N SER A 306 -20.82 19.55 22.75
CA SER A 306 -19.38 19.81 22.91
C SER A 306 -18.63 19.52 21.60
N ALA A 307 -18.91 18.38 20.93
CA ALA A 307 -18.30 18.06 19.64
C ALA A 307 -18.67 19.08 18.54
N PHE A 308 -19.92 19.54 18.49
CA PHE A 308 -20.36 20.58 17.55
C PHE A 308 -19.63 21.91 17.80
N ASN A 309 -19.52 22.35 19.04
CA ASN A 309 -18.82 23.59 19.41
C ASN A 309 -17.34 23.51 19.08
N LYS A 310 -16.66 22.39 19.41
CA LYS A 310 -15.26 22.14 19.09
C LYS A 310 -15.04 22.13 17.57
N PHE A 311 -15.97 21.53 16.80
CA PHE A 311 -15.90 21.56 15.34
C PHE A 311 -15.80 22.98 14.80
N HIS A 312 -16.71 23.88 15.23
CA HIS A 312 -16.77 25.26 14.72
C HIS A 312 -15.67 26.18 15.29
N ALA A 313 -15.07 25.83 16.41
CA ALA A 313 -13.99 26.63 17.02
C ALA A 313 -12.63 26.49 16.30
N SER A 314 -12.42 25.42 15.53
CA SER A 314 -11.15 25.17 14.82
C SER A 314 -11.12 25.80 13.43
N PRO A 315 -9.94 26.29 12.97
CA PRO A 315 -9.76 26.76 11.59
C PRO A 315 -10.04 25.68 10.54
N LEU A 316 -9.97 24.40 10.90
CA LEU A 316 -10.29 23.28 10.01
C LEU A 316 -11.73 23.29 9.50
N SER A 317 -12.67 23.85 10.27
CA SER A 317 -14.07 23.96 9.86
C SER A 317 -14.28 24.93 8.68
N SER A 318 -13.40 25.89 8.48
CA SER A 318 -13.49 26.86 7.39
C SER A 318 -12.97 26.31 6.05
N LEU A 319 -12.18 25.23 6.06
CA LEU A 319 -11.60 24.62 4.86
C LEU A 319 -12.63 23.90 4.00
N LYS A 320 -13.69 23.36 4.60
CA LYS A 320 -14.81 22.70 3.90
C LYS A 320 -16.13 23.15 4.52
N PRO A 321 -16.80 24.14 3.90
CA PRO A 321 -18.09 24.61 4.39
C PRO A 321 -19.11 23.47 4.47
N VAL A 322 -19.78 23.35 5.59
CA VAL A 322 -20.79 22.33 5.83
C VAL A 322 -22.17 22.91 5.48
N ALA A 323 -22.96 22.20 4.67
CA ALA A 323 -24.30 22.62 4.30
C ALA A 323 -25.19 22.86 5.53
N LEU A 324 -26.10 23.84 5.47
CA LEU A 324 -27.01 24.16 6.58
C LEU A 324 -27.82 22.95 7.05
N SER A 325 -28.28 22.10 6.13
CA SER A 325 -28.99 20.85 6.45
C SER A 325 -28.12 19.85 7.25
N THR A 326 -26.82 19.79 6.96
CA THR A 326 -25.87 18.94 7.68
C THR A 326 -25.55 19.53 9.07
N ASN A 327 -25.41 20.85 9.17
CA ASN A 327 -25.27 21.51 10.48
C ASN A 327 -26.51 21.28 11.36
N ALA A 328 -27.71 21.36 10.80
CA ALA A 328 -28.95 21.05 11.55
C ALA A 328 -28.96 19.59 12.04
N LYS A 329 -28.53 18.63 11.21
CA LYS A 329 -28.40 17.23 11.61
C LYS A 329 -27.33 17.05 12.70
N PHE A 330 -26.23 17.78 12.63
CA PHE A 330 -25.16 17.76 13.61
C PHE A 330 -25.68 18.22 14.99
N ILE A 331 -26.38 19.37 15.04
CA ILE A 331 -27.02 19.88 16.25
C ILE A 331 -28.04 18.89 16.81
N LEU A 332 -28.93 18.35 15.94
CA LEU A 332 -29.95 17.41 16.35
C LEU A 332 -29.33 16.13 16.97
N LYS A 333 -28.26 15.59 16.37
CA LYS A 333 -27.50 14.48 16.95
C LYS A 333 -26.95 14.81 18.34
N GLY A 334 -26.43 16.03 18.52
CA GLY A 334 -25.88 16.50 19.79
C GLY A 334 -26.93 16.66 20.90
N LEU A 335 -28.15 17.05 20.54
CA LEU A 335 -29.26 17.18 21.48
C LEU A 335 -29.89 15.84 21.88
N LEU A 336 -29.91 14.88 20.94
CA LEU A 336 -30.57 13.59 21.17
C LEU A 336 -29.76 12.59 22.00
N LYS A 337 -28.49 12.88 22.32
CA LYS A 337 -27.55 12.03 23.09
C LYS A 337 -28.02 10.57 23.19
N ARG A 338 -27.47 9.68 22.40
CA ARG A 338 -27.72 8.23 22.54
C ARG A 338 -26.48 7.49 22.96
#